data_2d0f8dab66ae6240c79b0c002cbe1eb5
#
_entry.id   2d0f8dab66ae6240c79b0c002cbe1eb5
#
_cell.length_a   1.000
_cell.length_b   1.000
_cell.length_c   1.000
_cell.angle_alpha   90.00
_cell.angle_beta   90.00
_cell.angle_gamma   90.00
#
_symmetry.space_group_name_H-M   'P 1'
#
loop_
_entity.id
_entity.type
_entity.pdbx_description
1 polymer ?
#
loop_
_entity_poly.entity_id
_entity_poly.type
_entity_poly.pdbx_seq_one_letter_code
_entity_poly.pdbx_strand_id
1 'polypeptide(L)'
;MATGTNIKTYTDGVWHDGDRMIMNAADHGAWLGTTVFDGARLFDGLSPDLDKHCARINRLAEALMITPTMATDEMVDIIREGLRSYPREASVYIRPMYWALEGDELGIVPKAGATGFAISLEEIPMAPPEASTTLTRTRFRRPVLEDNVVNAKAGCLYPNNARMMAEARSKGFGNALVADVAGNVAETAS
;
A
#
# COMPACT_ATOMS: atom_id res chain seq x y z
N MET A 1 3.85 -4.88 12.22
CA MET A 1 4.47 -6.23 12.11
C MET A 1 4.24 -6.70 10.69
N ALA A 2 5.24 -7.15 10.01
CA ALA A 2 5.09 -7.72 8.68
C ALA A 2 4.15 -8.93 8.73
N THR A 3 3.35 -9.11 7.69
CA THR A 3 2.38 -10.22 7.60
C THR A 3 2.93 -11.41 6.82
N GLY A 4 4.01 -11.20 6.07
CA GLY A 4 4.69 -12.22 5.28
C GLY A 4 5.95 -12.78 5.95
N THR A 5 6.55 -13.75 5.29
CA THR A 5 7.85 -14.34 5.65
C THR A 5 8.88 -14.01 4.56
N ASN A 6 10.13 -14.41 4.74
CA ASN A 6 11.21 -14.21 3.77
C ASN A 6 11.20 -12.78 3.19
N ILE A 7 11.23 -11.78 4.11
CA ILE A 7 11.09 -10.36 3.77
C ILE A 7 12.39 -9.84 3.18
N LYS A 8 12.26 -8.96 2.18
CA LYS A 8 13.36 -8.09 1.72
C LYS A 8 12.88 -6.66 1.66
N THR A 9 13.74 -5.74 2.03
CA THR A 9 13.46 -4.30 2.01
C THR A 9 14.48 -3.58 1.16
N TYR A 10 14.03 -2.83 0.15
CA TYR A 10 14.84 -1.87 -0.59
C TYR A 10 14.68 -0.51 0.05
N THR A 11 15.79 0.06 0.48
CA THR A 11 15.88 1.43 1.01
C THR A 11 17.30 1.95 0.82
N ASP A 12 17.46 3.26 0.72
CA ASP A 12 18.76 3.92 0.55
C ASP A 12 19.60 3.37 -0.63
N GLY A 13 18.92 2.97 -1.70
CA GLY A 13 19.56 2.50 -2.93
C GLY A 13 20.00 1.03 -2.93
N VAL A 14 19.71 0.26 -1.86
CA VAL A 14 20.17 -1.14 -1.75
C VAL A 14 19.09 -2.06 -1.21
N TRP A 15 19.18 -3.36 -1.56
CA TRP A 15 18.38 -4.43 -0.99
C TRP A 15 18.98 -4.92 0.33
N HIS A 16 18.13 -5.10 1.31
CA HIS A 16 18.44 -5.70 2.61
C HIS A 16 17.60 -6.97 2.82
N ASP A 17 18.22 -7.98 3.42
CA ASP A 17 17.48 -9.12 3.93
C ASP A 17 16.76 -8.76 5.23
N GLY A 18 15.50 -9.17 5.33
CA GLY A 18 14.64 -8.86 6.46
C GLY A 18 13.97 -7.48 6.37
N ASP A 19 13.17 -7.22 7.39
CA ASP A 19 12.48 -5.95 7.59
C ASP A 19 13.46 -4.84 8.02
N ARG A 20 13.21 -3.60 7.60
CA ARG A 20 14.02 -2.43 7.94
C ARG A 20 13.16 -1.28 8.44
N MET A 21 13.70 -0.51 9.36
CA MET A 21 13.12 0.78 9.74
C MET A 21 13.35 1.78 8.61
N ILE A 22 12.27 2.39 8.11
CA ILE A 22 12.28 3.26 6.94
C ILE A 22 11.77 4.67 7.23
N MET A 23 11.16 4.89 8.39
CA MET A 23 10.62 6.20 8.80
C MET A 23 11.19 6.63 10.14
N ASN A 24 11.42 7.92 10.30
CA ASN A 24 11.73 8.55 11.56
C ASN A 24 10.46 9.11 12.21
N ALA A 25 10.50 9.34 13.53
CA ALA A 25 9.34 9.89 14.25
C ALA A 25 8.92 11.29 13.77
N ALA A 26 9.86 12.07 13.24
CA ALA A 26 9.61 13.41 12.72
C ALA A 26 9.17 13.43 11.24
N ASP A 27 9.23 12.31 10.53
CA ASP A 27 8.78 12.26 9.13
C ASP A 27 7.29 12.59 9.05
N HIS A 28 6.93 13.48 8.14
CA HIS A 28 5.54 13.91 7.90
C HIS A 28 4.59 12.71 7.67
N GLY A 29 5.08 11.70 6.95
CA GLY A 29 4.36 10.44 6.76
C GLY A 29 4.08 9.67 8.03
N ALA A 30 4.96 9.76 9.04
CA ALA A 30 4.81 9.02 10.29
C ALA A 30 3.74 9.61 11.22
N TRP A 31 3.67 10.94 11.37
CA TRP A 31 2.76 11.57 12.32
C TRP A 31 1.49 12.17 11.71
N LEU A 32 1.49 12.51 10.40
CA LEU A 32 0.30 12.98 9.67
C LEU A 32 -0.29 11.93 8.72
N GLY A 33 0.36 10.77 8.56
CA GLY A 33 -0.17 9.70 7.72
C GLY A 33 -0.05 9.96 6.21
N THR A 34 0.85 10.87 5.78
CA THR A 34 1.07 11.22 4.38
C THR A 34 1.93 10.16 3.69
N THR A 35 1.32 9.01 3.45
CA THR A 35 1.93 7.84 2.86
C THR A 35 1.05 7.28 1.76
N VAL A 36 1.66 6.76 0.70
CA VAL A 36 0.99 5.98 -0.35
C VAL A 36 1.74 4.69 -0.61
N PHE A 37 1.04 3.68 -1.05
CA PHE A 37 1.64 2.43 -1.47
C PHE A 37 0.86 1.80 -2.63
N ASP A 38 1.48 0.85 -3.30
CA ASP A 38 0.81 -0.01 -4.24
C ASP A 38 1.03 -1.48 -3.86
N GLY A 39 0.30 -2.38 -4.47
CA GLY A 39 0.43 -3.81 -4.24
C GLY A 39 0.38 -4.58 -5.55
N ALA A 40 1.49 -5.22 -5.88
CA ALA A 40 1.61 -6.19 -6.96
C ALA A 40 1.94 -7.59 -6.40
N ARG A 41 1.95 -8.60 -7.25
CA ARG A 41 2.27 -9.98 -6.89
C ARG A 41 3.23 -10.62 -7.87
N LEU A 42 4.15 -11.45 -7.34
CA LEU A 42 4.80 -12.52 -8.06
C LEU A 42 4.10 -13.82 -7.70
N PHE A 43 3.76 -14.65 -8.68
CA PHE A 43 3.31 -16.04 -8.51
C PHE A 43 3.60 -16.83 -9.79
N ASP A 44 3.94 -18.09 -9.64
CA ASP A 44 4.36 -18.97 -10.76
C ASP A 44 5.45 -18.37 -11.66
N GLY A 45 6.32 -17.53 -11.07
CA GLY A 45 7.39 -16.82 -11.78
C GLY A 45 6.94 -15.64 -12.63
N LEU A 46 5.69 -15.20 -12.51
CA LEU A 46 5.12 -14.09 -13.25
C LEU A 46 4.74 -12.93 -12.31
N SER A 47 4.97 -11.71 -12.76
CA SER A 47 4.51 -10.49 -12.10
C SER A 47 3.60 -9.70 -13.05
N PRO A 48 2.31 -10.04 -13.11
CA PRO A 48 1.38 -9.37 -14.03
C PRO A 48 1.32 -7.87 -13.80
N ASP A 49 1.31 -7.10 -14.88
CA ASP A 49 1.14 -5.64 -14.88
C ASP A 49 2.08 -4.87 -13.93
N LEU A 50 3.28 -5.41 -13.64
CA LEU A 50 4.23 -4.78 -12.72
C LEU A 50 4.55 -3.33 -13.11
N ASP A 51 4.73 -3.06 -14.40
CA ASP A 51 4.93 -1.72 -14.95
C ASP A 51 3.75 -0.78 -14.65
N LYS A 52 2.52 -1.28 -14.75
CA LYS A 52 1.32 -0.49 -14.45
C LYS A 52 1.20 -0.20 -12.94
N HIS A 53 1.60 -1.14 -12.08
CA HIS A 53 1.67 -0.92 -10.63
C HIS A 53 2.72 0.14 -10.27
N CYS A 54 3.91 0.07 -10.88
CA CYS A 54 4.97 1.06 -10.69
C CYS A 54 4.57 2.45 -11.23
N ALA A 55 3.93 2.52 -12.38
CA ALA A 55 3.38 3.77 -12.90
C ALA A 55 2.25 4.32 -12.01
N ARG A 56 1.43 3.44 -11.43
CA ARG A 56 0.32 3.85 -10.58
C ARG A 56 0.81 4.45 -9.26
N ILE A 57 1.80 3.86 -8.58
CA ILE A 57 2.31 4.42 -7.31
C ILE A 57 2.83 5.85 -7.48
N ASN A 58 3.46 6.18 -8.61
CA ASN A 58 3.90 7.55 -8.91
C ASN A 58 2.70 8.50 -9.00
N ARG A 59 1.64 8.15 -9.74
CA ARG A 59 0.41 8.96 -9.78
C ARG A 59 -0.30 9.08 -8.42
N LEU A 60 -0.25 8.02 -7.59
CA LEU A 60 -0.83 8.05 -6.25
C LEU A 60 -0.04 8.98 -5.31
N ALA A 61 1.28 9.06 -5.46
CA ALA A 61 2.11 10.01 -4.74
C ALA A 61 1.74 11.45 -5.09
N GLU A 62 1.62 11.76 -6.38
CA GLU A 62 1.20 13.09 -6.86
C GLU A 62 -0.18 13.49 -6.30
N ALA A 63 -1.13 12.55 -6.20
CA ALA A 63 -2.45 12.81 -5.61
C ALA A 63 -2.38 13.22 -4.13
N LEU A 64 -1.32 12.86 -3.41
CA LEU A 64 -1.02 13.31 -2.05
C LEU A 64 0.01 14.45 -2.01
N MET A 65 0.28 15.11 -3.14
CA MET A 65 1.29 16.18 -3.24
C MET A 65 2.72 15.72 -2.87
N ILE A 66 2.98 14.42 -2.92
CA ILE A 66 4.31 13.83 -2.75
C ILE A 66 4.98 13.79 -4.13
N THR A 67 6.20 14.29 -4.23
CA THR A 67 6.98 14.23 -5.48
C THR A 67 7.58 12.83 -5.63
N PRO A 68 7.22 12.03 -6.67
CA PRO A 68 7.88 10.75 -6.92
C PRO A 68 9.39 10.94 -7.15
N THR A 69 10.19 10.06 -6.57
CA THR A 69 11.67 10.13 -6.65
C THR A 69 12.27 9.06 -7.57
N MET A 70 11.45 8.18 -8.13
CA MET A 70 11.91 7.06 -8.95
C MET A 70 11.11 6.94 -10.24
N ALA A 71 11.80 6.77 -11.36
CA ALA A 71 11.15 6.51 -12.64
C ALA A 71 10.49 5.13 -12.64
N THR A 72 9.42 4.98 -13.41
CA THR A 72 8.65 3.71 -13.50
C THR A 72 9.53 2.53 -13.91
N ASP A 73 10.35 2.70 -14.95
CA ASP A 73 11.18 1.62 -15.48
C ASP A 73 12.30 1.23 -14.50
N GLU A 74 12.90 2.21 -13.85
CA GLU A 74 13.89 2.00 -12.79
C GLU A 74 13.30 1.21 -11.62
N MET A 75 12.08 1.56 -11.18
CA MET A 75 11.36 0.83 -10.12
C MET A 75 11.09 -0.62 -10.51
N VAL A 76 10.68 -0.85 -11.77
CA VAL A 76 10.46 -2.21 -12.32
C VAL A 76 11.74 -3.04 -12.27
N ASP A 77 12.88 -2.46 -12.67
CA ASP A 77 14.16 -3.17 -12.70
C ASP A 77 14.66 -3.50 -11.28
N ILE A 78 14.54 -2.56 -10.34
CA ILE A 78 14.85 -2.80 -8.92
C ILE A 78 13.98 -3.91 -8.34
N ILE A 79 12.68 -3.90 -8.60
CA ILE A 79 11.78 -4.97 -8.13
C ILE A 79 12.19 -6.31 -8.73
N ARG A 80 12.45 -6.38 -10.03
CA ARG A 80 12.89 -7.61 -10.69
C ARG A 80 14.21 -8.14 -10.11
N GLU A 81 15.14 -7.25 -9.77
CA GLU A 81 16.38 -7.62 -9.10
C GLU A 81 16.10 -8.29 -7.74
N GLY A 82 15.30 -7.66 -6.89
CA GLY A 82 14.93 -8.21 -5.59
C GLY A 82 14.22 -9.56 -5.69
N LEU A 83 13.36 -9.72 -6.69
CA LEU A 83 12.61 -10.96 -6.91
C LEU A 83 13.48 -12.15 -7.35
N ARG A 84 14.67 -11.93 -7.92
CA ARG A 84 15.59 -13.03 -8.33
C ARG A 84 16.01 -13.95 -7.18
N SER A 85 15.92 -13.46 -5.96
CA SER A 85 16.27 -14.23 -4.76
C SER A 85 15.17 -15.18 -4.27
N TYR A 86 13.98 -15.08 -4.84
CA TYR A 86 12.85 -15.97 -4.49
C TYR A 86 12.77 -17.13 -5.48
N PRO A 87 12.40 -18.34 -5.01
CA PRO A 87 12.14 -19.46 -5.89
C PRO A 87 10.95 -19.16 -6.81
N ARG A 88 10.92 -19.83 -7.96
CA ARG A 88 9.89 -19.60 -8.99
C ARG A 88 8.47 -19.82 -8.49
N GLU A 89 8.31 -20.82 -7.62
CA GLU A 89 7.04 -21.22 -6.99
C GLU A 89 6.62 -20.30 -5.84
N ALA A 90 7.47 -19.38 -5.41
CA ALA A 90 7.12 -18.45 -4.35
C ALA A 90 5.97 -17.51 -4.77
N SER A 91 5.11 -17.21 -3.82
CA SER A 91 4.13 -16.15 -3.96
C SER A 91 4.57 -14.95 -3.15
N VAL A 92 4.99 -13.88 -3.83
CA VAL A 92 5.57 -12.69 -3.18
C VAL A 92 4.65 -11.49 -3.36
N TYR A 93 4.31 -10.83 -2.27
CA TYR A 93 3.66 -9.54 -2.28
C TYR A 93 4.72 -8.45 -2.47
N ILE A 94 4.48 -7.58 -3.43
CA ILE A 94 5.39 -6.50 -3.84
C ILE A 94 4.73 -5.18 -3.43
N ARG A 95 5.37 -4.43 -2.53
CA ARG A 95 4.81 -3.18 -2.00
C ARG A 95 5.79 -2.02 -2.12
N PRO A 96 5.80 -1.28 -3.23
CA PRO A 96 6.46 0.02 -3.29
C PRO A 96 5.68 1.04 -2.45
N MET A 97 6.40 1.96 -1.81
CA MET A 97 5.85 2.95 -0.89
C MET A 97 6.56 4.29 -1.04
N TYR A 98 5.78 5.39 -0.98
CA TYR A 98 6.29 6.74 -0.77
C TYR A 98 5.72 7.35 0.50
N TRP A 99 6.48 8.23 1.13
CA TRP A 99 5.99 9.07 2.21
C TRP A 99 6.65 10.46 2.15
N ALA A 100 5.96 11.48 2.66
CA ALA A 100 6.54 12.78 2.83
C ALA A 100 7.48 12.79 4.04
N LEU A 101 8.70 13.32 3.88
CA LEU A 101 9.68 13.50 4.97
C LEU A 101 9.40 14.78 5.74
N GLU A 102 9.14 15.89 5.02
CA GLU A 102 8.95 17.20 5.60
C GLU A 102 7.62 17.82 5.12
N GLY A 103 7.06 18.72 5.93
CA GLY A 103 6.02 19.66 5.52
C GLY A 103 6.58 21.01 5.08
N ASP A 104 5.69 21.87 4.62
CA ASP A 104 5.95 23.29 4.35
C ASP A 104 6.25 24.09 5.64
N GLU A 105 6.28 25.42 5.55
CA GLU A 105 6.52 26.31 6.69
C GLU A 105 5.52 26.14 7.84
N LEU A 106 4.30 25.70 7.54
CA LEU A 106 3.27 25.38 8.53
C LEU A 106 3.25 23.89 8.92
N GLY A 107 4.05 23.06 8.26
CA GLY A 107 4.16 21.65 8.55
C GLY A 107 2.97 20.80 8.11
N ILE A 108 2.11 21.30 7.21
CA ILE A 108 0.87 20.61 6.78
C ILE A 108 0.94 20.13 5.34
N VAL A 109 1.42 20.97 4.42
CA VAL A 109 1.55 20.60 3.02
C VAL A 109 2.89 19.88 2.80
N PRO A 110 2.91 18.68 2.17
CA PRO A 110 4.18 18.01 1.86
C PRO A 110 5.15 18.93 1.12
N LYS A 111 6.38 18.99 1.60
CA LYS A 111 7.45 19.78 0.96
C LYS A 111 7.91 19.09 -0.30
N ALA A 112 7.86 19.80 -1.43
CA ALA A 112 8.28 19.27 -2.72
C ALA A 112 9.73 18.75 -2.68
N GLY A 113 9.94 17.53 -3.17
CA GLY A 113 11.24 16.86 -3.20
C GLY A 113 11.71 16.26 -1.87
N ALA A 114 11.02 16.49 -0.75
CA ALA A 114 11.30 15.83 0.53
C ALA A 114 10.48 14.52 0.63
N THR A 115 10.93 13.50 -0.09
CA THR A 115 10.20 12.24 -0.26
C THR A 115 11.07 11.05 0.14
N GLY A 116 10.55 10.21 1.01
CA GLY A 116 11.09 8.89 1.32
C GLY A 116 10.49 7.82 0.38
N PHE A 117 11.29 6.81 0.05
CA PHE A 117 10.90 5.69 -0.79
C PHE A 117 11.43 4.38 -0.25
N ALA A 118 10.62 3.33 -0.33
CA ALA A 118 11.03 1.96 -0.02
C ALA A 118 10.20 0.96 -0.83
N ILE A 119 10.73 -0.26 -0.98
CA ILE A 119 9.99 -1.41 -1.49
C ILE A 119 10.09 -2.53 -0.47
N SER A 120 8.95 -3.12 -0.09
CA SER A 120 8.89 -4.37 0.67
C SER A 120 8.50 -5.50 -0.26
N LEU A 121 9.27 -6.59 -0.22
CA LEU A 121 8.92 -7.88 -0.79
C LEU A 121 8.66 -8.84 0.36
N GLU A 122 7.50 -9.51 0.34
CA GLU A 122 7.08 -10.40 1.41
C GLU A 122 6.51 -11.69 0.83
N GLU A 123 7.02 -12.83 1.23
CA GLU A 123 6.44 -14.11 0.83
C GLU A 123 5.13 -14.32 1.58
N ILE A 124 4.02 -14.24 0.84
CA ILE A 124 2.65 -14.39 1.36
C ILE A 124 1.89 -15.34 0.44
N PRO A 125 1.48 -16.52 0.93
CA PRO A 125 0.72 -17.47 0.12
C PRO A 125 -0.53 -16.83 -0.50
N MET A 126 -0.85 -17.23 -1.73
CA MET A 126 -2.13 -16.88 -2.36
C MET A 126 -3.24 -17.69 -1.72
N ALA A 127 -4.42 -17.09 -1.60
CA ALA A 127 -5.61 -17.85 -1.26
C ALA A 127 -5.89 -18.88 -2.39
N PRO A 128 -6.29 -20.12 -2.05
CA PRO A 128 -6.63 -21.10 -3.08
C PRO A 128 -7.84 -20.62 -3.90
N PRO A 129 -7.98 -21.06 -5.16
CA PRO A 129 -9.06 -20.59 -6.05
C PRO A 129 -10.47 -20.79 -5.50
N GLU A 130 -10.66 -21.83 -4.69
CA GLU A 130 -11.93 -22.18 -4.03
C GLU A 130 -12.18 -21.43 -2.73
N ALA A 131 -11.23 -20.58 -2.29
CA ALA A 131 -11.40 -19.81 -1.07
C ALA A 131 -12.58 -18.85 -1.19
N SER A 132 -13.42 -18.84 -0.17
CA SER A 132 -14.58 -17.96 -0.07
C SER A 132 -14.54 -17.16 1.23
N THR A 133 -15.24 -16.04 1.23
CA THR A 133 -15.44 -15.23 2.43
C THR A 133 -16.90 -14.81 2.54
N THR A 134 -17.33 -14.54 3.75
CA THR A 134 -18.68 -14.03 4.02
C THR A 134 -18.63 -12.52 4.18
N LEU A 135 -19.64 -11.82 3.67
CA LEU A 135 -19.74 -10.37 3.71
C LEU A 135 -20.93 -9.92 4.57
N THR A 136 -20.75 -8.85 5.30
CA THR A 136 -21.85 -8.12 5.95
C THR A 136 -21.74 -6.63 5.63
N ARG A 137 -22.86 -5.95 5.57
CA ARG A 137 -22.86 -4.49 5.42
C ARG A 137 -22.34 -3.84 6.70
N THR A 138 -21.37 -2.94 6.55
CA THR A 138 -20.90 -2.08 7.63
C THR A 138 -21.71 -0.78 7.70
N ARG A 139 -21.78 -0.18 8.89
CA ARG A 139 -22.36 1.17 9.09
C ARG A 139 -21.42 2.29 8.63
N PHE A 140 -20.11 2.02 8.54
CA PHE A 140 -19.13 2.99 8.08
C PHE A 140 -19.21 3.16 6.56
N ARG A 141 -18.79 4.32 6.08
CA ARG A 141 -18.92 4.71 4.67
C ARG A 141 -17.55 4.95 4.05
N ARG A 142 -17.48 4.73 2.74
CA ARG A 142 -16.36 5.24 1.95
C ARG A 142 -16.51 6.76 1.84
N PRO A 143 -15.49 7.56 2.18
CA PRO A 143 -15.52 9.01 1.95
C PRO A 143 -15.65 9.34 0.46
N VAL A 144 -16.08 10.55 0.13
CA VAL A 144 -15.99 11.12 -1.22
C VAL A 144 -14.69 11.92 -1.35
N LEU A 145 -14.36 12.34 -2.56
CA LEU A 145 -13.09 13.02 -2.85
C LEU A 145 -12.93 14.34 -2.08
N GLU A 146 -14.05 15.01 -1.81
CA GLU A 146 -14.10 16.26 -1.05
C GLU A 146 -13.81 16.05 0.45
N ASP A 147 -14.01 14.83 0.95
CA ASP A 147 -13.77 14.50 2.36
C ASP A 147 -12.37 13.92 2.60
N ASN A 148 -11.82 13.20 1.62
CA ASN A 148 -10.53 12.53 1.78
C ASN A 148 -9.94 12.13 0.42
N VAL A 149 -8.64 11.81 0.39
CA VAL A 149 -7.84 11.44 -0.78
C VAL A 149 -8.19 10.04 -1.34
N VAL A 150 -9.46 9.79 -1.61
CA VAL A 150 -9.97 8.47 -2.07
C VAL A 150 -9.50 8.08 -3.47
N ASN A 151 -8.92 9.00 -4.22
CA ASN A 151 -8.27 8.78 -5.50
C ASN A 151 -6.84 8.23 -5.39
N ALA A 152 -6.34 8.02 -4.16
CA ALA A 152 -5.05 7.43 -3.89
C ALA A 152 -5.17 6.21 -2.97
N LYS A 153 -4.20 5.28 -3.07
CA LYS A 153 -4.02 4.18 -2.11
C LYS A 153 -3.22 4.70 -0.90
N ALA A 154 -3.86 5.61 -0.16
CA ALA A 154 -3.25 6.37 0.92
C ALA A 154 -3.35 5.64 2.27
N GLY A 155 -2.28 5.65 3.04
CA GLY A 155 -2.24 5.01 4.36
C GLY A 155 -3.30 5.55 5.32
N CYS A 156 -3.60 6.84 5.28
CA CYS A 156 -4.59 7.51 6.13
C CYS A 156 -6.04 6.99 5.95
N LEU A 157 -6.35 6.28 4.88
CA LEU A 157 -7.68 5.66 4.66
C LEU A 157 -7.87 4.35 5.42
N TYR A 158 -6.79 3.64 5.72
CA TYR A 158 -6.83 2.28 6.28
C TYR A 158 -7.32 2.18 7.72
N PRO A 159 -7.16 3.18 8.61
CA PRO A 159 -7.82 3.16 9.92
C PRO A 159 -9.35 3.04 9.80
N ASN A 160 -9.97 3.65 8.78
CA ASN A 160 -11.40 3.48 8.51
C ASN A 160 -11.73 2.06 8.06
N ASN A 161 -10.91 1.47 7.18
CA ASN A 161 -11.07 0.08 6.75
C ASN A 161 -10.92 -0.89 7.93
N ALA A 162 -10.01 -0.62 8.85
CA ALA A 162 -9.84 -1.43 10.07
C ALA A 162 -11.12 -1.45 10.93
N ARG A 163 -11.81 -0.29 11.09
CA ARG A 163 -13.10 -0.23 11.79
C ARG A 163 -14.18 -1.08 11.12
N MET A 164 -14.22 -1.03 9.77
CA MET A 164 -15.16 -1.82 8.97
C MET A 164 -14.93 -3.32 9.15
N MET A 165 -13.67 -3.74 9.10
CA MET A 165 -13.28 -5.13 9.34
C MET A 165 -13.59 -5.59 10.76
N ALA A 166 -13.30 -4.75 11.76
CA ALA A 166 -13.61 -5.06 13.17
C ALA A 166 -15.13 -5.25 13.37
N GLU A 167 -15.95 -4.39 12.77
CA GLU A 167 -17.42 -4.54 12.81
C GLU A 167 -17.86 -5.83 12.14
N ALA A 168 -17.36 -6.17 10.94
CA ALA A 168 -17.70 -7.39 10.25
C ALA A 168 -17.35 -8.63 11.08
N ARG A 169 -16.15 -8.67 11.65
CA ARG A 169 -15.69 -9.77 12.51
C ARG A 169 -16.52 -9.91 13.79
N SER A 170 -16.93 -8.80 14.41
CA SER A 170 -17.80 -8.83 15.60
C SER A 170 -19.17 -9.43 15.29
N LYS A 171 -19.61 -9.43 14.04
CA LYS A 171 -20.86 -10.03 13.55
C LYS A 171 -20.65 -11.46 13.00
N GLY A 172 -19.44 -12.03 13.06
CA GLY A 172 -19.12 -13.37 12.58
C GLY A 172 -18.86 -13.47 11.07
N PHE A 173 -18.58 -12.34 10.39
CA PHE A 173 -18.31 -12.30 8.94
C PHE A 173 -16.84 -12.09 8.65
N GLY A 174 -16.38 -12.59 7.49
CA GLY A 174 -14.98 -12.50 7.07
C GLY A 174 -14.57 -11.11 6.57
N ASN A 175 -15.50 -10.34 5.95
CA ASN A 175 -15.22 -9.01 5.42
C ASN A 175 -16.46 -8.12 5.45
N ALA A 176 -16.28 -6.82 5.23
CA ALA A 176 -17.36 -5.85 5.17
C ALA A 176 -17.65 -5.41 3.73
N LEU A 177 -18.93 -5.29 3.41
CA LEU A 177 -19.41 -4.59 2.21
C LEU A 177 -19.61 -3.12 2.56
N VAL A 178 -18.90 -2.25 1.86
CA VAL A 178 -18.83 -0.81 2.15
C VAL A 178 -19.66 -0.04 1.12
N ALA A 179 -20.51 0.85 1.60
CA ALA A 179 -21.25 1.75 0.73
C ALA A 179 -20.65 3.18 0.76
N ASP A 180 -20.84 3.94 -0.30
CA ASP A 180 -20.59 5.38 -0.35
C ASP A 180 -21.65 6.16 0.46
N VAL A 181 -21.52 7.50 0.47
CA VAL A 181 -22.46 8.38 1.18
C VAL A 181 -23.88 8.35 0.61
N ALA A 182 -24.05 8.03 -0.67
CA ALA A 182 -25.33 7.89 -1.34
C ALA A 182 -25.99 6.51 -1.11
N GLY A 183 -25.24 5.55 -0.55
CA GLY A 183 -25.71 4.20 -0.27
C GLY A 183 -25.39 3.16 -1.36
N ASN A 184 -24.67 3.55 -2.42
CA ASN A 184 -24.21 2.62 -3.44
C ASN A 184 -23.08 1.75 -2.90
N VAL A 185 -22.99 0.51 -3.38
CA VAL A 185 -21.85 -0.36 -3.05
C VAL A 185 -20.59 0.19 -3.70
N ALA A 186 -19.59 0.49 -2.89
CA ALA A 186 -18.31 1.04 -3.35
C ALA A 186 -17.22 -0.05 -3.46
N GLU A 187 -17.00 -0.80 -2.37
CA GLU A 187 -15.91 -1.79 -2.30
C GLU A 187 -16.13 -2.77 -1.14
N THR A 188 -15.19 -3.69 -0.94
CA THR A 188 -14.99 -4.40 0.34
C THR A 188 -13.97 -3.66 1.20
N ALA A 189 -13.92 -3.97 2.51
CA ALA A 189 -13.03 -3.27 3.45
C ALA A 189 -11.54 -3.69 3.31
N SER A 190 -11.25 -4.75 2.53
CA SER A 190 -9.86 -5.17 2.24
C SER A 190 -9.78 -5.74 0.84
#